data_494d069adf25bb42ec8fbf3e9b25ba68
#
_entry.id   494d069adf25bb42ec8fbf3e9b25ba68
#
_cell.length_a   1.000
_cell.length_b   1.000
_cell.length_c   1.000
_cell.angle_alpha   90.00
_cell.angle_beta   90.00
_cell.angle_gamma   90.00
#
_symmetry.space_group_name_H-M   'P 1'
#
loop_
_entity.id
_entity.type
_entity.pdbx_description
1 polymer ?
#
loop_
_entity_poly.entity_id
_entity_poly.type
_entity_poly.pdbx_seq_one_letter_code
_entity_poly.pdbx_strand_id
1 'polypeptide(L)'
;MAWFPPISYFALMAKDFILSPDRVKPSVVYLEACEHYQKQSWRNRFRYYAADGPQSLNFPIVHESGTHELPITEIKVDYSTPWLIRTERAIASAYESSAYFEYYKDELFGILDSQPETLFDLDLQLIRFFLRKTGVSVDLRMTDEYVPVRSREIPLDSGRYGMDYRELIHPKRPDNILKDLNLEKPYFQVFAQKYGFVPNLSIMDLLFNEGPDSISYLKNL
;
A
#
# COMPACT_ATOMS: atom_id res chain seq x y z
N MET A 1 -2.21 -7.43 -3.37
CA MET A 1 -2.87 -6.09 -3.47
C MET A 1 -3.08 -5.50 -2.08
N ALA A 2 -3.11 -4.17 -1.95
CA ALA A 2 -3.38 -3.51 -0.67
C ALA A 2 -3.92 -2.09 -0.87
N TRP A 3 -4.94 -1.75 -0.07
CA TRP A 3 -5.56 -0.43 -0.03
C TRP A 3 -4.78 0.48 0.90
N PHE A 4 -4.29 1.62 0.40
CA PHE A 4 -3.36 2.48 1.14
C PHE A 4 -2.23 1.69 1.80
N PRO A 5 -1.36 1.00 1.01
CA PRO A 5 -0.42 0.01 1.52
C PRO A 5 0.49 0.54 2.63
N PRO A 6 0.98 -0.32 3.54
CA PRO A 6 1.94 0.09 4.55
C PRO A 6 3.29 0.50 3.93
N ILE A 7 4.08 1.27 4.67
CA ILE A 7 5.41 1.75 4.24
C ILE A 7 6.31 0.59 3.82
N SER A 8 6.27 -0.55 4.54
CA SER A 8 7.04 -1.75 4.22
C SER A 8 6.82 -2.27 2.80
N TYR A 9 5.62 -2.13 2.27
CA TYR A 9 5.27 -2.50 0.90
C TYR A 9 6.08 -1.70 -0.13
N PHE A 10 6.21 -0.38 0.06
CA PHE A 10 6.98 0.50 -0.82
C PHE A 10 8.48 0.42 -0.56
N ALA A 11 8.90 0.18 0.68
CA ALA A 11 10.30 -0.02 1.04
C ALA A 11 10.91 -1.22 0.30
N LEU A 12 10.16 -2.33 0.18
CA LEU A 12 10.59 -3.49 -0.62
C LEU A 12 10.77 -3.14 -2.10
N MET A 13 9.82 -2.41 -2.68
CA MET A 13 9.90 -2.00 -4.08
C MET A 13 11.08 -1.04 -4.32
N ALA A 14 11.33 -0.14 -3.38
CA ALA A 14 12.45 0.82 -3.45
C ALA A 14 13.81 0.11 -3.29
N LYS A 15 13.88 -0.95 -2.46
CA LYS A 15 15.12 -1.72 -2.23
C LYS A 15 15.55 -2.48 -3.48
N ASP A 16 14.64 -3.18 -4.13
CA ASP A 16 14.97 -3.98 -5.31
C ASP A 16 15.54 -3.11 -6.44
N PHE A 17 15.11 -1.85 -6.51
CA PHE A 17 15.71 -0.86 -7.42
C PHE A 17 17.18 -0.56 -7.11
N ILE A 18 17.58 -0.59 -5.82
CA ILE A 18 18.97 -0.33 -5.41
C ILE A 18 19.89 -1.52 -5.71
N LEU A 19 19.38 -2.74 -5.60
CA LEU A 19 20.13 -3.99 -5.75
C LEU A 19 20.25 -4.47 -7.20
N SER A 20 19.55 -3.85 -8.15
CA SER A 20 19.70 -4.17 -9.57
C SER A 20 21.12 -3.75 -10.03
N PRO A 21 21.97 -4.70 -10.47
CA PRO A 21 23.33 -4.39 -10.95
C PRO A 21 23.34 -3.43 -12.13
N ASP A 22 22.30 -3.51 -12.97
CA ASP A 22 22.07 -2.63 -14.11
C ASP A 22 21.13 -1.50 -13.68
N ARG A 23 21.66 -0.43 -13.16
CA ARG A 23 20.92 0.80 -12.77
C ARG A 23 20.05 1.43 -13.88
N VAL A 24 19.95 0.78 -15.02
CA VAL A 24 19.30 1.26 -16.25
C VAL A 24 17.85 0.74 -16.36
N LYS A 25 17.48 -0.33 -15.64
CA LYS A 25 16.12 -0.90 -15.73
C LYS A 25 15.47 -0.94 -14.35
N PRO A 26 14.21 -0.47 -14.24
CA PRO A 26 13.46 -0.61 -12.99
C PRO A 26 13.25 -2.09 -12.65
N SER A 27 13.22 -2.40 -11.34
CA SER A 27 12.87 -3.74 -10.87
C SER A 27 11.46 -4.11 -11.30
N VAL A 28 11.27 -5.37 -11.66
CA VAL A 28 9.94 -5.89 -12.03
C VAL A 28 9.22 -6.31 -10.75
N VAL A 29 8.02 -5.79 -10.55
CA VAL A 29 7.14 -6.14 -9.43
C VAL A 29 5.85 -6.74 -9.97
N TYR A 30 5.55 -7.97 -9.58
CA TYR A 30 4.29 -8.61 -9.95
C TYR A 30 3.24 -8.42 -8.85
N LEU A 31 2.07 -7.95 -9.24
CA LEU A 31 0.87 -7.97 -8.41
C LEU A 31 0.06 -9.21 -8.77
N GLU A 32 -0.23 -10.03 -7.77
CA GLU A 32 -1.08 -11.21 -7.95
C GLU A 32 -2.54 -10.75 -8.17
N ALA A 33 -3.02 -10.90 -9.40
CA ALA A 33 -4.35 -10.51 -9.83
C ALA A 33 -5.38 -11.66 -9.71
N CYS A 34 -4.90 -12.89 -9.70
CA CYS A 34 -5.73 -14.10 -9.68
C CYS A 34 -5.93 -14.70 -8.28
N GLU A 35 -5.41 -14.04 -7.22
CA GLU A 35 -5.65 -14.49 -5.85
C GLU A 35 -7.10 -14.28 -5.43
N HIS A 36 -7.60 -15.16 -4.57
CA HIS A 36 -8.93 -15.00 -3.99
C HIS A 36 -8.94 -13.94 -2.91
N TYR A 37 -10.10 -13.29 -2.72
CA TYR A 37 -10.26 -12.28 -1.68
C TYR A 37 -10.07 -12.87 -0.28
N GLN A 38 -9.20 -12.23 0.51
CA GLN A 38 -8.96 -12.58 1.91
C GLN A 38 -9.53 -11.51 2.84
N LYS A 39 -10.46 -11.93 3.71
CA LYS A 39 -11.01 -11.06 4.76
C LYS A 39 -9.94 -10.61 5.74
N GLN A 40 -10.09 -9.38 6.27
CA GLN A 40 -9.23 -8.82 7.31
C GLN A 40 -7.75 -8.74 6.88
N SER A 41 -7.52 -8.48 5.60
CA SER A 41 -6.21 -8.22 5.01
C SER A 41 -6.05 -6.73 4.68
N TRP A 42 -4.89 -6.34 4.17
CA TRP A 42 -4.67 -4.97 3.69
C TRP A 42 -5.44 -4.62 2.41
N ARG A 43 -6.13 -5.57 1.76
CA ARG A 43 -6.84 -5.34 0.49
C ARG A 43 -7.99 -4.32 0.60
N ASN A 44 -8.63 -4.24 1.76
CA ASN A 44 -9.69 -3.25 2.01
C ASN A 44 -9.55 -2.58 3.38
N ARG A 45 -8.32 -2.51 3.93
CA ARG A 45 -8.01 -1.91 5.22
C ARG A 45 -6.68 -1.17 5.15
N PHE A 46 -6.55 -0.08 5.92
CA PHE A 46 -5.27 0.58 6.16
C PHE A 46 -5.18 1.10 7.60
N ARG A 47 -3.96 1.48 7.99
CA ARG A 47 -3.67 2.13 9.28
C ARG A 47 -3.17 3.55 9.04
N TYR A 48 -3.63 4.47 9.85
CA TYR A 48 -3.23 5.87 9.82
C TYR A 48 -3.10 6.43 11.24
N TYR A 49 -2.54 7.62 11.37
CA TYR A 49 -2.34 8.27 12.65
C TYR A 49 -3.39 9.36 12.85
N ALA A 50 -4.32 9.13 13.77
CA ALA A 50 -5.36 10.09 14.13
C ALA A 50 -5.04 10.83 15.44
N ALA A 51 -5.83 11.84 15.76
CA ALA A 51 -5.67 12.68 16.96
C ALA A 51 -5.81 11.90 18.29
N ASP A 52 -6.39 10.71 18.27
CA ASP A 52 -6.57 9.78 19.38
C ASP A 52 -5.65 8.55 19.31
N GLY A 53 -4.66 8.58 18.41
CA GLY A 53 -3.67 7.53 18.22
C GLY A 53 -3.82 6.78 16.90
N PRO A 54 -3.07 5.65 16.73
CA PRO A 54 -3.16 4.85 15.51
C PRO A 54 -4.55 4.24 15.33
N GLN A 55 -5.15 4.47 14.17
CA GLN A 55 -6.48 4.00 13.81
C GLN A 55 -6.43 3.14 12.54
N SER A 56 -7.52 2.40 12.28
CA SER A 56 -7.70 1.65 11.05
C SER A 56 -9.05 1.97 10.42
N LEU A 57 -9.04 2.12 9.10
CA LEU A 57 -10.27 2.22 8.31
C LEU A 57 -10.34 1.05 7.33
N ASN A 58 -11.56 0.73 6.94
CA ASN A 58 -11.86 -0.25 5.92
C ASN A 58 -13.08 0.18 5.11
N PHE A 59 -13.15 -0.27 3.87
CA PHE A 59 -14.33 -0.11 3.03
C PHE A 59 -15.06 -1.45 2.85
N PRO A 60 -16.38 -1.41 2.61
CA PRO A 60 -17.19 -2.60 2.35
C PRO A 60 -17.02 -3.07 0.90
N ILE A 61 -17.18 -4.38 0.70
CA ILE A 61 -17.32 -5.02 -0.61
C ILE A 61 -18.69 -5.62 -0.75
N VAL A 62 -19.15 -5.82 -1.98
CA VAL A 62 -20.40 -6.50 -2.25
C VAL A 62 -20.25 -7.97 -1.83
N HIS A 63 -21.15 -8.43 -0.97
CA HIS A 63 -21.18 -9.82 -0.49
C HIS A 63 -22.27 -10.60 -1.19
N GLU A 64 -21.88 -11.48 -2.10
CA GLU A 64 -22.74 -12.45 -2.75
C GLU A 64 -22.30 -13.87 -2.38
N SER A 65 -23.15 -14.87 -2.71
CA SER A 65 -22.78 -16.27 -2.55
C SER A 65 -21.52 -16.56 -3.39
N GLY A 66 -20.49 -17.14 -2.78
CA GLY A 66 -19.24 -17.44 -3.48
C GLY A 66 -18.21 -16.31 -3.55
N THR A 67 -18.47 -15.12 -2.97
CA THR A 67 -17.52 -13.98 -3.02
C THR A 67 -16.08 -14.34 -2.60
N HIS A 68 -15.90 -15.34 -1.73
CA HIS A 68 -14.55 -15.78 -1.30
C HIS A 68 -13.82 -16.67 -2.31
N GLU A 69 -14.54 -17.16 -3.29
CA GLU A 69 -14.02 -18.01 -4.37
C GLU A 69 -13.67 -17.19 -5.61
N LEU A 70 -14.10 -15.91 -5.63
CA LEU A 70 -13.81 -15.01 -6.74
C LEU A 70 -12.38 -14.46 -6.65
N PRO A 71 -11.70 -14.28 -7.79
CA PRO A 71 -10.46 -13.53 -7.84
C PRO A 71 -10.69 -12.08 -7.44
N ILE A 72 -9.67 -11.42 -6.90
CA ILE A 72 -9.78 -10.03 -6.42
C ILE A 72 -10.15 -9.03 -7.52
N THR A 73 -9.92 -9.38 -8.78
CA THR A 73 -10.33 -8.60 -9.95
C THR A 73 -11.84 -8.55 -10.18
N GLU A 74 -12.59 -9.49 -9.59
CA GLU A 74 -14.05 -9.57 -9.70
C GLU A 74 -14.78 -9.10 -8.43
N ILE A 75 -14.04 -8.81 -7.35
CA ILE A 75 -14.63 -8.31 -6.10
C ILE A 75 -15.07 -6.86 -6.28
N LYS A 76 -16.36 -6.62 -6.19
CA LYS A 76 -16.96 -5.28 -6.32
C LYS A 76 -16.90 -4.51 -5.01
N VAL A 77 -16.63 -3.22 -5.12
CA VAL A 77 -16.70 -2.29 -3.99
C VAL A 77 -18.16 -1.92 -3.74
N ASP A 78 -18.58 -1.94 -2.47
CA ASP A 78 -19.94 -1.55 -2.09
C ASP A 78 -20.00 -0.05 -1.77
N TYR A 79 -20.56 0.73 -2.69
CA TYR A 79 -20.76 2.17 -2.53
C TYR A 79 -22.12 2.56 -1.93
N SER A 80 -22.91 1.60 -1.46
CA SER A 80 -24.22 1.87 -0.85
C SER A 80 -24.14 2.58 0.51
N THR A 81 -22.98 2.55 1.15
CA THR A 81 -22.74 3.23 2.43
C THR A 81 -21.78 4.43 2.25
N PRO A 82 -21.87 5.46 3.10
CA PRO A 82 -21.07 6.68 2.96
C PRO A 82 -19.61 6.50 3.45
N TRP A 83 -18.96 5.37 3.16
CA TRP A 83 -17.59 5.09 3.60
C TRP A 83 -16.55 6.01 2.94
N LEU A 84 -16.78 6.43 1.68
CA LEU A 84 -15.91 7.39 0.98
C LEU A 84 -15.78 8.69 1.78
N ILE A 85 -16.89 9.37 2.02
CA ILE A 85 -16.93 10.63 2.78
C ILE A 85 -16.33 10.46 4.18
N ARG A 86 -16.56 9.31 4.83
CA ARG A 86 -15.96 9.02 6.14
C ARG A 86 -14.45 8.88 6.04
N THR A 87 -13.96 8.20 5.02
CA THR A 87 -12.52 8.01 4.77
C THR A 87 -11.84 9.33 4.49
N GLU A 88 -12.38 10.15 3.59
CA GLU A 88 -11.84 11.46 3.26
C GLU A 88 -11.80 12.41 4.47
N ARG A 89 -12.88 12.46 5.24
CA ARG A 89 -12.92 13.25 6.48
C ARG A 89 -11.90 12.77 7.51
N ALA A 90 -11.73 11.46 7.66
CA ALA A 90 -10.76 10.91 8.59
C ALA A 90 -9.32 11.23 8.14
N ILE A 91 -9.02 11.12 6.84
CA ILE A 91 -7.73 11.49 6.26
C ILE A 91 -7.48 12.99 6.43
N ALA A 92 -8.45 13.85 6.06
CA ALA A 92 -8.32 15.30 6.21
C ALA A 92 -8.08 15.68 7.67
N SER A 93 -8.90 15.19 8.60
CA SER A 93 -8.72 15.47 10.03
C SER A 93 -7.39 15.00 10.60
N ALA A 94 -6.82 13.94 10.05
CA ALA A 94 -5.54 13.41 10.51
C ALA A 94 -4.33 14.16 9.93
N TYR A 95 -4.43 14.67 8.70
CA TYR A 95 -3.28 15.15 7.94
C TYR A 95 -3.37 16.58 7.44
N GLU A 96 -4.45 17.34 7.70
CA GLU A 96 -4.58 18.74 7.26
C GLU A 96 -3.45 19.65 7.74
N SER A 97 -2.79 19.31 8.85
CA SER A 97 -1.63 20.02 9.39
C SER A 97 -0.28 19.45 8.91
N SER A 98 -0.26 18.40 8.09
CA SER A 98 0.96 17.86 7.50
C SER A 98 1.46 18.77 6.38
N ALA A 99 2.80 18.87 6.23
CA ALA A 99 3.42 19.82 5.31
C ALA A 99 3.01 19.65 3.85
N TYR A 100 2.67 18.42 3.43
CA TYR A 100 2.41 18.10 2.02
C TYR A 100 0.98 17.62 1.74
N PHE A 101 0.07 17.61 2.72
CA PHE A 101 -1.30 17.16 2.53
C PHE A 101 -2.01 17.92 1.39
N GLU A 102 -1.95 19.26 1.42
CA GLU A 102 -2.58 20.11 0.41
C GLU A 102 -2.09 19.83 -1.03
N TYR A 103 -0.85 19.39 -1.20
CA TYR A 103 -0.28 19.09 -2.53
C TYR A 103 -0.79 17.79 -3.14
N TYR A 104 -1.27 16.85 -2.32
CA TYR A 104 -1.61 15.51 -2.80
C TYR A 104 -3.06 15.12 -2.62
N LYS A 105 -3.82 15.81 -1.75
CA LYS A 105 -5.17 15.42 -1.37
C LYS A 105 -6.15 15.38 -2.55
N ASP A 106 -6.12 16.38 -3.44
CA ASP A 106 -7.11 16.51 -4.50
C ASP A 106 -7.00 15.36 -5.50
N GLU A 107 -5.77 14.96 -5.86
CA GLU A 107 -5.55 13.82 -6.75
C GLU A 107 -5.90 12.50 -6.06
N LEU A 108 -5.55 12.36 -4.78
CA LEU A 108 -5.88 11.18 -3.99
C LEU A 108 -7.40 11.00 -3.84
N PHE A 109 -8.10 12.05 -3.46
CA PHE A 109 -9.57 12.02 -3.30
C PHE A 109 -10.26 11.85 -4.66
N GLY A 110 -9.73 12.43 -5.74
CA GLY A 110 -10.22 12.19 -7.08
C GLY A 110 -10.20 10.71 -7.51
N ILE A 111 -9.21 9.92 -7.04
CA ILE A 111 -9.20 8.46 -7.25
C ILE A 111 -10.36 7.80 -6.47
N LEU A 112 -10.59 8.19 -5.23
CA LEU A 112 -11.69 7.65 -4.42
C LEU A 112 -13.05 8.04 -5.01
N ASP A 113 -13.22 9.30 -5.39
CA ASP A 113 -14.46 9.85 -5.97
C ASP A 113 -14.79 9.29 -7.36
N SER A 114 -13.79 8.76 -8.09
CA SER A 114 -14.02 8.08 -9.36
C SER A 114 -14.75 6.74 -9.20
N GLN A 115 -14.89 6.25 -7.97
CA GLN A 115 -15.61 5.04 -7.60
C GLN A 115 -15.27 3.82 -8.48
N PRO A 116 -14.00 3.36 -8.51
CA PRO A 116 -13.64 2.17 -9.28
C PRO A 116 -14.53 0.98 -8.93
N GLU A 117 -15.02 0.26 -9.94
CA GLU A 117 -16.00 -0.82 -9.73
C GLU A 117 -15.45 -1.95 -8.86
N THR A 118 -14.18 -2.33 -9.09
CA THR A 118 -13.56 -3.45 -8.39
C THR A 118 -12.57 -3.04 -7.32
N LEU A 119 -12.40 -3.88 -6.32
CA LEU A 119 -11.36 -3.76 -5.30
C LEU A 119 -9.97 -3.68 -5.94
N PHE A 120 -9.73 -4.49 -6.97
CA PHE A 120 -8.47 -4.52 -7.68
C PHE A 120 -8.15 -3.18 -8.35
N ASP A 121 -9.12 -2.60 -9.05
CA ASP A 121 -8.94 -1.32 -9.76
C ASP A 121 -8.69 -0.17 -8.79
N LEU A 122 -9.42 -0.13 -7.67
CA LEU A 122 -9.23 0.87 -6.62
C LEU A 122 -7.81 0.78 -6.04
N ASP A 123 -7.39 -0.42 -5.63
CA ASP A 123 -6.07 -0.65 -5.06
C ASP A 123 -4.95 -0.34 -6.07
N LEU A 124 -5.11 -0.75 -7.33
CA LEU A 124 -4.13 -0.53 -8.38
C LEU A 124 -3.94 0.96 -8.69
N GLN A 125 -5.03 1.74 -8.75
CA GLN A 125 -4.95 3.19 -8.95
C GLN A 125 -4.20 3.86 -7.79
N LEU A 126 -4.49 3.48 -6.55
CA LEU A 126 -3.79 4.01 -5.37
C LEU A 126 -2.31 3.60 -5.34
N ILE A 127 -1.98 2.34 -5.64
CA ILE A 127 -0.58 1.88 -5.71
C ILE A 127 0.19 2.70 -6.76
N ARG A 128 -0.38 2.90 -7.95
CA ARG A 128 0.24 3.72 -9.01
C ARG A 128 0.40 5.18 -8.61
N PHE A 129 -0.60 5.74 -7.93
CA PHE A 129 -0.51 7.09 -7.36
C PHE A 129 0.66 7.21 -6.40
N PHE A 130 0.75 6.32 -5.41
CA PHE A 130 1.81 6.38 -4.42
C PHE A 130 3.19 6.10 -5.01
N LEU A 131 3.35 5.16 -5.93
CA LEU A 131 4.61 4.94 -6.64
C LEU A 131 5.10 6.23 -7.31
N ARG A 132 4.21 6.89 -8.04
CA ARG A 132 4.53 8.16 -8.74
C ARG A 132 4.89 9.28 -7.77
N LYS A 133 4.10 9.44 -6.68
CA LYS A 133 4.28 10.56 -5.74
C LYS A 133 5.47 10.37 -4.80
N THR A 134 5.79 9.15 -4.43
CA THR A 134 6.98 8.83 -3.61
C THR A 134 8.27 8.72 -4.44
N GLY A 135 8.19 8.75 -5.76
CA GLY A 135 9.34 8.61 -6.64
C GLY A 135 9.91 7.19 -6.76
N VAL A 136 9.16 6.16 -6.29
CA VAL A 136 9.54 4.76 -6.47
C VAL A 136 9.25 4.32 -7.90
N SER A 137 10.29 3.97 -8.65
CA SER A 137 10.19 3.54 -10.05
C SER A 137 10.34 2.03 -10.16
N VAL A 138 9.29 1.36 -10.61
CA VAL A 138 9.25 -0.10 -10.84
C VAL A 138 8.48 -0.40 -12.13
N ASP A 139 8.81 -1.54 -12.75
CA ASP A 139 8.01 -2.13 -13.82
C ASP A 139 6.91 -3.00 -13.17
N LEU A 140 5.72 -2.40 -13.01
CA LEU A 140 4.59 -3.02 -12.33
C LEU A 140 3.80 -3.87 -13.29
N ARG A 141 3.76 -5.17 -13.05
CA ARG A 141 3.04 -6.16 -13.86
C ARG A 141 1.99 -6.88 -13.03
N MET A 142 0.97 -7.40 -13.67
CA MET A 142 -0.02 -8.28 -13.10
C MET A 142 0.25 -9.73 -13.51
N THR A 143 -0.16 -10.68 -12.66
CA THR A 143 -0.15 -12.09 -13.04
C THR A 143 -1.36 -12.42 -13.88
N ASP A 144 -1.18 -13.26 -14.91
CA ASP A 144 -2.27 -13.77 -15.76
C ASP A 144 -2.87 -15.07 -15.21
N GLU A 145 -2.12 -15.76 -14.35
CA GLU A 145 -2.52 -17.00 -13.68
C GLU A 145 -2.15 -16.93 -12.20
N TYR A 146 -2.90 -17.67 -11.37
CA TYR A 146 -2.59 -17.74 -9.94
C TYR A 146 -1.25 -18.43 -9.69
N VAL A 147 -0.35 -17.72 -9.01
CA VAL A 147 0.93 -18.26 -8.57
C VAL A 147 0.81 -18.77 -7.13
N PRO A 148 0.83 -20.11 -6.91
CA PRO A 148 0.72 -20.68 -5.56
C PRO A 148 1.86 -20.23 -4.64
N VAL A 149 1.53 -19.85 -3.41
CA VAL A 149 2.54 -19.54 -2.38
C VAL A 149 3.15 -20.86 -1.88
N ARG A 150 4.23 -21.32 -2.53
CA ARG A 150 4.93 -22.57 -2.15
C ARG A 150 6.25 -22.32 -1.43
N SER A 151 6.90 -21.19 -1.71
CA SER A 151 8.16 -20.77 -1.11
C SER A 151 8.29 -19.25 -1.19
N ARG A 152 9.25 -18.69 -0.45
CA ARG A 152 9.59 -17.26 -0.60
C ARG A 152 10.20 -16.93 -1.97
N GLU A 153 10.80 -17.92 -2.62
CA GLU A 153 11.39 -17.78 -3.94
C GLU A 153 10.43 -18.33 -4.99
N ILE A 154 10.12 -17.52 -5.99
CA ILE A 154 9.26 -17.87 -7.12
C ILE A 154 10.15 -17.92 -8.36
N PRO A 155 10.15 -19.02 -9.11
CA PRO A 155 10.84 -19.05 -10.40
C PRO A 155 10.18 -18.05 -11.35
N LEU A 156 10.99 -17.19 -11.94
CA LEU A 156 10.62 -16.24 -12.99
C LEU A 156 11.15 -16.76 -14.33
N ASP A 157 10.67 -16.15 -15.42
CA ASP A 157 11.21 -16.46 -16.75
C ASP A 157 12.73 -16.25 -16.79
N SER A 158 13.42 -17.09 -17.58
CA SER A 158 14.87 -17.02 -17.78
C SER A 158 15.78 -17.38 -16.60
N GLY A 159 15.33 -18.26 -15.68
CA GLY A 159 16.18 -18.78 -14.59
C GLY A 159 16.45 -17.78 -13.46
N ARG A 160 15.72 -16.68 -13.42
CA ARG A 160 15.71 -15.73 -12.29
C ARG A 160 14.66 -16.15 -11.26
N TYR A 161 14.87 -15.75 -10.01
CA TYR A 161 13.94 -15.97 -8.91
C TYR A 161 13.46 -14.63 -8.40
N GLY A 162 12.17 -14.54 -8.10
CA GLY A 162 11.55 -13.43 -7.38
C GLY A 162 11.24 -13.81 -5.93
N MET A 163 10.99 -12.82 -5.10
CA MET A 163 10.57 -13.02 -3.71
C MET A 163 9.08 -12.80 -3.57
N ASP A 164 8.38 -13.76 -2.92
CA ASP A 164 6.96 -13.62 -2.59
C ASP A 164 6.78 -13.00 -1.20
N TYR A 165 6.12 -11.83 -1.15
CA TYR A 165 5.85 -11.09 0.08
C TYR A 165 4.38 -11.13 0.51
N ARG A 166 3.49 -11.83 -0.23
CA ARG A 166 2.03 -11.84 0.03
C ARG A 166 1.66 -12.29 1.44
N GLU A 167 2.42 -13.24 1.98
CA GLU A 167 2.20 -13.79 3.32
C GLU A 167 2.94 -13.01 4.43
N LEU A 168 3.90 -12.17 4.09
CA LEU A 168 4.68 -11.38 5.04
C LEU A 168 4.00 -10.06 5.38
N ILE A 169 3.42 -9.38 4.37
CA ILE A 169 2.73 -8.10 4.55
C ILE A 169 1.25 -8.35 4.87
N HIS A 170 0.98 -8.65 6.15
CA HIS A 170 -0.37 -8.99 6.61
C HIS A 170 -0.68 -8.34 7.96
N PRO A 171 -1.90 -7.72 8.17
CA PRO A 171 -2.21 -6.97 9.39
C PRO A 171 -2.22 -7.79 10.67
N LYS A 172 -2.30 -9.11 10.57
CA LYS A 172 -2.34 -10.03 11.73
C LYS A 172 -0.99 -10.71 12.01
N ARG A 173 0.03 -10.44 11.21
CA ARG A 173 1.36 -11.03 11.35
C ARG A 173 2.37 -9.95 11.70
N PRO A 174 3.43 -10.26 12.46
CA PRO A 174 4.54 -9.34 12.65
C PRO A 174 5.16 -8.99 11.28
N ASP A 175 5.25 -7.70 11.00
CA ASP A 175 5.94 -7.17 9.82
C ASP A 175 7.30 -6.61 10.27
N ASN A 176 8.36 -7.39 10.07
CA ASN A 176 9.73 -7.02 10.41
C ASN A 176 10.49 -6.40 9.23
N ILE A 177 9.83 -6.16 8.10
CA ILE A 177 10.48 -5.69 6.86
C ILE A 177 11.23 -4.40 7.08
N LEU A 178 10.63 -3.41 7.73
CA LEU A 178 11.31 -2.13 8.00
C LEU A 178 12.53 -2.31 8.88
N LYS A 179 12.48 -3.18 9.89
CA LYS A 179 13.61 -3.52 10.74
C LYS A 179 14.74 -4.19 9.95
N ASP A 180 14.40 -5.18 9.12
CA ASP A 180 15.35 -5.91 8.28
C ASP A 180 16.02 -5.00 7.23
N LEU A 181 15.33 -3.91 6.86
CA LEU A 181 15.83 -2.88 5.95
C LEU A 181 16.51 -1.70 6.67
N ASN A 182 16.60 -1.70 7.99
CA ASN A 182 17.06 -0.57 8.81
C ASN A 182 16.28 0.73 8.57
N LEU A 183 14.97 0.62 8.34
CA LEU A 183 14.05 1.72 8.06
C LEU A 183 13.12 2.05 9.23
N GLU A 184 13.42 1.60 10.45
CA GLU A 184 12.66 1.98 11.65
C GLU A 184 13.08 3.35 12.23
N LYS A 185 13.80 4.17 11.46
CA LYS A 185 14.15 5.53 11.85
C LYS A 185 12.89 6.41 11.88
N PRO A 186 12.72 7.25 12.91
CA PRO A 186 11.60 8.17 12.96
C PRO A 186 11.67 9.23 11.83
N TYR A 187 10.50 9.57 11.29
CA TYR A 187 10.25 10.77 10.50
C TYR A 187 9.17 11.60 11.21
N PHE A 188 8.91 12.81 10.73
CA PHE A 188 7.90 13.65 11.35
C PHE A 188 6.50 13.02 11.20
N GLN A 189 5.75 12.95 12.31
CA GLN A 189 4.33 12.55 12.32
C GLN A 189 3.56 13.54 13.18
N VAL A 190 2.40 14.00 12.70
CA VAL A 190 1.58 15.05 13.30
C VAL A 190 1.34 14.81 14.79
N PHE A 191 1.06 13.57 15.19
CA PHE A 191 0.70 13.24 16.57
C PHE A 191 1.82 12.56 17.38
N ALA A 192 3.07 12.52 16.85
CA ALA A 192 4.18 11.85 17.54
C ALA A 192 4.54 12.48 18.89
N GLN A 193 4.30 13.78 19.08
CA GLN A 193 4.51 14.41 20.38
C GLN A 193 3.60 13.85 21.48
N LYS A 194 2.39 13.40 21.11
CA LYS A 194 1.40 12.90 22.06
C LYS A 194 1.52 11.40 22.32
N TYR A 195 1.78 10.62 21.29
CA TYR A 195 1.70 9.16 21.36
C TYR A 195 2.99 8.43 20.95
N GLY A 196 4.04 9.17 20.62
CA GLY A 196 5.29 8.63 20.11
C GLY A 196 5.26 8.32 18.62
N PHE A 197 6.39 7.91 18.08
CA PHE A 197 6.50 7.51 16.69
C PHE A 197 5.82 6.14 16.47
N VAL A 198 5.02 6.03 15.42
CA VAL A 198 4.34 4.79 15.01
C VAL A 198 4.91 4.34 13.66
N PRO A 199 5.71 3.27 13.64
CA PRO A 199 6.27 2.76 12.39
C PRO A 199 5.21 2.06 11.52
N ASN A 200 5.52 1.93 10.25
CA ASN A 200 4.79 1.12 9.28
C ASN A 200 3.29 1.42 9.19
N LEU A 201 2.92 2.69 9.25
CA LEU A 201 1.60 3.17 8.85
C LEU A 201 1.42 3.07 7.32
N SER A 202 0.26 3.47 6.81
CA SER A 202 0.08 3.64 5.38
C SER A 202 1.17 4.54 4.80
N ILE A 203 1.60 4.25 3.57
CA ILE A 203 2.54 5.09 2.81
C ILE A 203 2.06 6.56 2.70
N MET A 204 0.77 6.78 2.81
CA MET A 204 0.15 8.10 2.86
C MET A 204 0.70 8.94 4.02
N ASP A 205 0.93 8.33 5.20
CA ASP A 205 1.50 9.01 6.36
C ASP A 205 2.90 9.55 6.05
N LEU A 206 3.75 8.74 5.44
CA LEU A 206 5.07 9.17 5.00
C LEU A 206 4.98 10.27 3.93
N LEU A 207 4.15 10.07 2.90
CA LEU A 207 4.02 11.02 1.80
C LEU A 207 3.53 12.40 2.25
N PHE A 208 2.52 12.45 3.14
CA PHE A 208 1.97 13.72 3.60
C PHE A 208 2.91 14.48 4.54
N ASN A 209 3.80 13.79 5.24
CA ASN A 209 4.74 14.42 6.15
C ASN A 209 6.10 14.73 5.49
N GLU A 210 6.64 13.85 4.64
CA GLU A 210 7.97 13.98 4.02
C GLU A 210 7.93 14.42 2.54
N GLY A 211 6.76 14.31 1.89
CA GLY A 211 6.57 14.73 0.50
C GLY A 211 7.58 14.10 -0.46
N PRO A 212 8.32 14.93 -1.23
CA PRO A 212 9.34 14.44 -2.18
C PRO A 212 10.48 13.66 -1.52
N ASP A 213 10.76 13.88 -0.23
CA ASP A 213 11.82 13.19 0.51
C ASP A 213 11.41 11.78 0.94
N SER A 214 10.16 11.36 0.69
CA SER A 214 9.70 9.99 0.90
C SER A 214 10.62 8.94 0.26
N ILE A 215 11.17 9.23 -0.92
CA ILE A 215 12.10 8.31 -1.60
C ILE A 215 13.42 8.15 -0.84
N SER A 216 13.93 9.21 -0.24
CA SER A 216 15.17 9.18 0.57
C SER A 216 14.95 8.33 1.82
N TYR A 217 13.78 8.45 2.46
CA TYR A 217 13.40 7.59 3.58
C TYR A 217 13.34 6.11 3.14
N LEU A 218 12.61 5.80 2.06
CA LEU A 218 12.41 4.43 1.57
C LEU A 218 13.71 3.75 1.13
N LYS A 219 14.70 4.52 0.65
CA LYS A 219 16.02 4.03 0.23
C LYS A 219 17.07 4.06 1.34
N ASN A 220 16.73 4.56 2.51
CA ASN A 220 17.67 4.75 3.62
C ASN A 220 18.89 5.62 3.25
N LEU A 221 18.64 6.72 2.54
CA LEU A 221 19.64 7.70 2.11
C LEU A 221 19.82 8.80 3.15
#